data_677d05984821281fffaffd185d825411
#
_entry.id   677d05984821281fffaffd185d825411
#
_cell.length_a   1.000
_cell.length_b   1.000
_cell.length_c   1.000
_cell.angle_alpha   90.00
_cell.angle_beta   90.00
_cell.angle_gamma   90.00
#
_symmetry.space_group_name_H-M   'P 1'
#
loop_
_entity.id
_entity.type
_entity.pdbx_description
1 polymer ?
#
loop_
_entity_poly.entity_id
_entity_poly.type
_entity_poly.pdbx_seq_one_letter_code
_entity_poly.pdbx_strand_id
1 'polypeptide(L)'
;MSTRKLILLALICGVVILIAGTAKLFQTSQKPVEVQLLALGDSVTLGDMTVKVTALRDTADRTLVDVTMVGVTEAQAMDGWKLVASGKVSNPVLLPVGEGTECTLTKLTEILACTVAFPVSEGTRTIAYTRAGEIRQWATAP
;
A
#
# COMPACT_ATOMS: atom_id res chain seq x y z
N MET A 1 -38.38 26.07 36.39
CA MET A 1 -36.93 26.20 36.25
C MET A 1 -36.59 27.61 35.81
N SER A 2 -35.64 28.27 36.44
CA SER A 2 -35.22 29.57 35.98
C SER A 2 -34.40 29.45 34.68
N THR A 3 -34.57 30.38 33.79
CA THR A 3 -33.88 30.42 32.46
C THR A 3 -32.34 30.33 32.63
N ARG A 4 -31.83 30.87 33.74
CA ARG A 4 -30.38 30.79 34.04
C ARG A 4 -29.89 29.35 34.27
N LYS A 5 -30.70 28.49 34.91
CA LYS A 5 -30.35 27.08 35.15
C LYS A 5 -30.34 26.29 33.84
N LEU A 6 -31.29 26.58 32.93
CA LEU A 6 -31.35 25.94 31.62
C LEU A 6 -30.15 26.30 30.72
N ILE A 7 -29.77 27.57 30.74
CA ILE A 7 -28.59 28.02 29.96
C ILE A 7 -27.30 27.38 30.49
N LEU A 8 -27.18 27.30 31.82
CA LEU A 8 -26.02 26.73 32.49
C LEU A 8 -25.92 25.21 32.20
N LEU A 9 -27.05 24.50 32.20
CA LEU A 9 -27.11 23.08 31.89
C LEU A 9 -26.71 22.82 30.43
N ALA A 10 -27.24 23.60 29.50
CA ALA A 10 -26.90 23.49 28.06
C ALA A 10 -25.41 23.74 27.81
N LEU A 11 -24.83 24.71 28.49
CA LEU A 11 -23.42 25.05 28.38
C LEU A 11 -22.51 23.90 28.90
N ILE A 12 -22.87 23.31 30.02
CA ILE A 12 -22.17 22.15 30.61
C ILE A 12 -22.23 20.96 29.64
N CYS A 13 -23.40 20.64 29.07
CA CYS A 13 -23.54 19.57 28.09
C CYS A 13 -22.69 19.82 26.85
N GLY A 14 -22.64 21.05 26.33
CA GLY A 14 -21.81 21.41 25.19
C GLY A 14 -20.31 21.22 25.44
N VAL A 15 -19.84 21.61 26.61
CA VAL A 15 -18.43 21.45 27.00
C VAL A 15 -18.08 19.96 27.16
N VAL A 16 -18.94 19.15 27.73
CA VAL A 16 -18.70 17.70 27.88
C VAL A 16 -18.60 17.03 26.53
N ILE A 17 -19.45 17.37 25.56
CA ILE A 17 -19.40 16.82 24.21
C ILE A 17 -18.09 17.23 23.50
N LEU A 18 -17.67 18.49 23.66
CA LEU A 18 -16.40 18.96 23.07
C LEU A 18 -15.20 18.21 23.65
N ILE A 19 -15.14 18.02 24.96
CA ILE A 19 -14.04 17.30 25.62
C ILE A 19 -14.02 15.82 25.16
N ALA A 20 -15.17 15.17 25.10
CA ALA A 20 -15.27 13.77 24.65
C ALA A 20 -14.86 13.64 23.17
N GLY A 21 -15.24 14.57 22.31
CA GLY A 21 -14.88 14.56 20.90
C GLY A 21 -13.39 14.77 20.65
N THR A 22 -12.76 15.72 21.36
CA THR A 22 -11.32 15.95 21.25
C THR A 22 -10.51 14.78 21.79
N ALA A 23 -10.91 14.16 22.89
CA ALA A 23 -10.23 12.98 23.44
C ALA A 23 -10.25 11.80 22.45
N LYS A 24 -11.36 11.57 21.75
CA LYS A 24 -11.47 10.54 20.71
C LYS A 24 -10.55 10.83 19.50
N LEU A 25 -10.49 12.06 19.05
CA LEU A 25 -9.60 12.48 17.97
C LEU A 25 -8.13 12.26 18.32
N PHE A 26 -7.72 12.60 19.53
CA PHE A 26 -6.36 12.36 19.99
C PHE A 26 -6.02 10.87 20.06
N GLN A 27 -6.92 10.04 20.53
CA GLN A 27 -6.70 8.59 20.58
C GLN A 27 -6.55 7.97 19.18
N THR A 28 -7.31 8.45 18.20
CA THR A 28 -7.25 7.95 16.83
C THR A 28 -5.96 8.41 16.11
N SER A 29 -5.51 9.63 16.37
CA SER A 29 -4.27 10.16 15.75
C SER A 29 -2.99 9.62 16.36
N GLN A 30 -3.03 9.10 17.59
CA GLN A 30 -1.86 8.51 18.27
C GLN A 30 -1.66 7.02 18.01
N LYS A 31 -2.60 6.34 17.35
CA LYS A 31 -2.37 4.97 16.92
C LYS A 31 -1.37 5.00 15.75
N PRO A 32 -0.13 4.53 15.95
CA PRO A 32 0.78 4.40 14.82
C PRO A 32 0.11 3.47 13.81
N VAL A 33 0.03 3.91 12.57
CA VAL A 33 -0.29 3.02 11.46
C VAL A 33 0.90 2.05 11.38
N GLU A 34 0.78 0.87 11.99
CA GLU A 34 1.75 -0.19 11.80
C GLU A 34 1.67 -0.63 10.35
N VAL A 35 2.52 -0.04 9.54
CA VAL A 35 2.78 -0.55 8.20
C VAL A 35 3.58 -1.83 8.38
N GLN A 36 2.90 -2.97 8.31
CA GLN A 36 3.60 -4.26 8.29
C GLN A 36 4.36 -4.36 6.99
N LEU A 37 5.69 -4.26 7.08
CA LEU A 37 6.57 -4.51 5.96
C LEU A 37 6.77 -6.01 5.80
N LEU A 38 6.43 -6.51 4.63
CA LEU A 38 6.64 -7.92 4.26
C LEU A 38 8.07 -8.10 3.74
N ALA A 39 8.65 -9.26 3.98
CA ALA A 39 9.92 -9.63 3.38
C ALA A 39 9.72 -10.07 1.92
N LEU A 40 10.76 -9.97 1.11
CA LEU A 40 10.74 -10.54 -0.24
C LEU A 40 10.51 -12.05 -0.15
N GLY A 41 9.57 -12.55 -0.94
CA GLY A 41 9.15 -13.95 -0.91
C GLY A 41 7.89 -14.20 -0.10
N ASP A 42 7.43 -13.26 0.71
CA ASP A 42 6.16 -13.37 1.42
C ASP A 42 4.99 -13.05 0.49
N SER A 43 3.95 -13.88 0.55
CA SER A 43 2.71 -13.67 -0.19
C SER A 43 1.63 -13.08 0.70
N VAL A 44 0.74 -12.31 0.11
CA VAL A 44 -0.40 -11.70 0.81
C VAL A 44 -1.60 -11.64 -0.12
N THR A 45 -2.79 -11.70 0.44
CA THR A 45 -4.04 -11.56 -0.30
C THR A 45 -4.66 -10.20 -0.01
N LEU A 46 -4.92 -9.42 -1.07
CA LEU A 46 -5.64 -8.16 -1.03
C LEU A 46 -6.92 -8.31 -1.83
N GLY A 47 -8.06 -8.21 -1.15
CA GLY A 47 -9.33 -8.54 -1.80
C GLY A 47 -9.30 -9.97 -2.32
N ASP A 48 -9.45 -10.15 -3.64
CA ASP A 48 -9.45 -11.45 -4.31
C ASP A 48 -8.09 -11.84 -4.90
N MET A 49 -7.10 -10.95 -4.84
CA MET A 49 -5.80 -11.12 -5.47
C MET A 49 -4.75 -11.56 -4.46
N THR A 50 -4.08 -12.67 -4.71
CA THR A 50 -2.89 -13.07 -3.98
C THR A 50 -1.66 -12.62 -4.75
N VAL A 51 -0.81 -11.85 -4.09
CA VAL A 51 0.39 -11.26 -4.67
C VAL A 51 1.63 -11.59 -3.85
N LYS A 52 2.76 -11.67 -4.52
CA LYS A 52 4.04 -11.94 -3.91
C LYS A 52 5.14 -11.21 -4.68
N VAL A 53 6.03 -10.55 -3.97
CA VAL A 53 7.24 -9.98 -4.55
C VAL A 53 8.38 -10.97 -4.30
N THR A 54 8.94 -11.52 -5.36
CA THR A 54 9.97 -12.56 -5.27
C THR A 54 11.38 -12.01 -5.25
N ALA A 55 11.66 -10.99 -6.08
CA ALA A 55 12.99 -10.42 -6.19
C ALA A 55 12.96 -8.98 -6.68
N LEU A 56 14.02 -8.26 -6.39
CA LEU A 56 14.29 -6.93 -6.91
C LEU A 56 15.65 -6.96 -7.59
N ARG A 57 15.72 -6.48 -8.83
CA ARG A 57 16.95 -6.45 -9.63
C ARG A 57 17.17 -5.05 -10.18
N ASP A 58 18.40 -4.63 -10.29
CA ASP A 58 18.76 -3.37 -10.91
C ASP A 58 19.46 -3.60 -12.23
N THR A 59 19.09 -2.81 -13.22
CA THR A 59 19.82 -2.69 -14.49
C THR A 59 20.37 -1.27 -14.61
N ALA A 60 21.12 -0.99 -15.67
CA ALA A 60 21.66 0.34 -15.92
C ALA A 60 20.56 1.41 -16.03
N ASP A 61 19.39 1.04 -16.54
CA ASP A 61 18.31 1.97 -16.90
C ASP A 61 17.04 1.81 -16.08
N ARG A 62 16.89 0.71 -15.33
CA ARG A 62 15.62 0.37 -14.64
C ARG A 62 15.86 -0.36 -13.33
N THR A 63 14.88 -0.24 -12.45
CA THR A 63 14.71 -1.13 -11.30
C THR A 63 13.62 -2.13 -11.65
N LEU A 64 13.94 -3.42 -11.60
CA LEU A 64 13.03 -4.50 -11.98
C LEU A 64 12.55 -5.25 -10.74
N VAL A 65 11.25 -5.49 -10.68
CA VAL A 65 10.61 -6.20 -9.58
C VAL A 65 9.91 -7.43 -10.12
N ASP A 66 10.35 -8.61 -9.69
CA ASP A 66 9.72 -9.86 -10.07
C ASP A 66 8.57 -10.17 -9.11
N VAL A 67 7.38 -10.36 -9.64
CA VAL A 67 6.15 -10.56 -8.88
C VAL A 67 5.38 -11.78 -9.37
N THR A 68 4.57 -12.35 -8.48
CA THR A 68 3.58 -13.37 -8.85
C THR A 68 2.20 -12.92 -8.40
N MET A 69 1.19 -13.19 -9.22
CA MET A 69 -0.20 -12.81 -8.98
C MET A 69 -1.15 -13.92 -9.39
N VAL A 70 -2.17 -14.15 -8.57
CA VAL A 70 -3.22 -15.14 -8.84
C VAL A 70 -4.50 -14.79 -8.08
N GLY A 71 -5.63 -15.23 -8.56
CA GLY A 71 -6.91 -15.13 -7.85
C GLY A 71 -7.97 -14.28 -8.52
N VAL A 72 -7.63 -13.49 -9.53
CA VAL A 72 -8.58 -12.65 -10.26
C VAL A 72 -8.40 -12.87 -11.77
N THR A 73 -9.50 -12.99 -12.48
CA THR A 73 -9.50 -13.16 -13.95
C THR A 73 -9.43 -11.79 -14.62
N GLU A 74 -8.56 -11.68 -15.62
CA GLU A 74 -8.44 -10.53 -16.53
C GLU A 74 -8.16 -9.18 -15.83
N ALA A 75 -7.50 -9.18 -14.68
CA ALA A 75 -7.02 -7.95 -14.07
C ALA A 75 -5.67 -7.54 -14.68
N GLN A 76 -5.48 -6.23 -14.84
CA GLN A 76 -4.21 -5.66 -15.30
C GLN A 76 -3.14 -5.89 -14.25
N ALA A 77 -2.17 -6.73 -14.52
CA ALA A 77 -1.16 -7.12 -13.54
C ALA A 77 -0.20 -5.97 -13.17
N MET A 78 -0.02 -4.98 -14.04
CA MET A 78 0.81 -3.81 -13.75
C MET A 78 0.14 -2.78 -12.85
N ASP A 79 -1.18 -2.78 -12.76
CA ASP A 79 -1.92 -1.78 -11.98
C ASP A 79 -1.75 -2.00 -10.47
N GLY A 80 -1.65 -0.92 -9.73
CA GLY A 80 -1.55 -0.93 -8.28
C GLY A 80 -0.13 -1.01 -7.73
N TRP A 81 0.88 -1.25 -8.55
CA TRP A 81 2.27 -1.29 -8.12
C TRP A 81 2.90 0.09 -8.04
N LYS A 82 3.67 0.33 -6.99
CA LYS A 82 4.46 1.54 -6.76
C LYS A 82 5.80 1.17 -6.15
N LEU A 83 6.82 1.94 -6.50
CA LEU A 83 8.13 1.84 -5.85
C LEU A 83 8.38 3.12 -5.05
N VAL A 84 8.71 2.96 -3.79
CA VAL A 84 9.09 4.07 -2.91
C VAL A 84 10.57 3.96 -2.61
N ALA A 85 11.32 4.96 -2.99
CA ALA A 85 12.75 5.03 -2.75
C ALA A 85 13.14 6.44 -2.31
N SER A 86 13.83 6.55 -1.19
CA SER A 86 14.29 7.85 -0.64
C SER A 86 13.19 8.92 -0.57
N GLY A 87 11.97 8.49 -0.18
CA GLY A 87 10.81 9.37 -0.07
C GLY A 87 10.12 9.72 -1.39
N LYS A 88 10.60 9.19 -2.52
CA LYS A 88 10.00 9.41 -3.84
C LYS A 88 9.20 8.19 -4.28
N VAL A 89 7.97 8.43 -4.73
CA VAL A 89 7.09 7.39 -5.28
C VAL A 89 7.22 7.36 -6.80
N SER A 90 7.48 6.17 -7.35
CA SER A 90 7.60 5.94 -8.79
C SER A 90 6.50 5.01 -9.28
N ASN A 91 6.02 5.29 -10.48
CA ASN A 91 5.03 4.46 -11.19
C ASN A 91 5.75 3.43 -12.08
N PRO A 92 5.08 2.29 -12.40
CA PRO A 92 5.62 1.37 -13.39
C PRO A 92 5.87 2.03 -14.73
N VAL A 93 6.94 1.61 -15.39
CA VAL A 93 7.32 2.05 -16.74
C VAL A 93 7.40 0.82 -17.66
N LEU A 94 7.60 1.04 -18.95
CA LEU A 94 7.72 -0.05 -19.91
C LEU A 94 8.92 -0.94 -19.58
N LEU A 95 8.70 -2.25 -19.61
CA LEU A 95 9.76 -3.23 -19.43
C LEU A 95 10.66 -3.26 -20.69
N PRO A 96 11.98 -3.09 -20.52
CA PRO A 96 12.89 -3.26 -21.66
C PRO A 96 12.85 -4.69 -22.21
N VAL A 97 12.99 -4.82 -23.50
CA VAL A 97 12.99 -6.12 -24.17
C VAL A 97 14.13 -7.01 -23.66
N GLY A 98 13.80 -8.23 -23.26
CA GLY A 98 14.78 -9.19 -22.76
C GLY A 98 15.11 -9.10 -21.29
N GLU A 99 14.52 -8.16 -20.56
CA GLU A 99 14.80 -7.93 -19.13
C GLU A 99 13.86 -8.69 -18.19
N GLY A 100 12.91 -9.43 -18.70
CA GLY A 100 11.96 -10.22 -17.93
C GLY A 100 10.69 -10.55 -18.69
N THR A 101 9.68 -11.02 -18.00
CA THR A 101 8.37 -11.33 -18.58
C THR A 101 7.43 -10.16 -18.34
N GLU A 102 6.82 -9.67 -19.40
CA GLU A 102 5.85 -8.58 -19.33
C GLU A 102 4.61 -8.99 -18.51
N CYS A 103 4.15 -8.10 -17.64
CA CYS A 103 2.92 -8.30 -16.88
C CYS A 103 1.70 -8.07 -17.76
N THR A 104 0.92 -9.12 -17.95
CA THR A 104 -0.29 -9.14 -18.77
C THR A 104 -1.54 -9.22 -17.89
N LEU A 105 -2.56 -9.94 -18.32
CA LEU A 105 -3.77 -10.15 -17.54
C LEU A 105 -3.61 -11.31 -16.57
N THR A 106 -4.14 -11.16 -15.38
CA THR A 106 -4.13 -12.21 -14.35
C THR A 106 -5.16 -13.29 -14.62
N LYS A 107 -5.01 -14.43 -13.96
CA LYS A 107 -5.93 -15.56 -14.05
C LYS A 107 -6.41 -16.00 -12.66
N LEU A 108 -7.55 -16.64 -12.60
CA LEU A 108 -8.18 -17.08 -11.36
C LEU A 108 -7.38 -18.18 -10.65
N THR A 109 -6.90 -19.16 -11.39
CA THR A 109 -6.28 -20.38 -10.85
C THR A 109 -4.84 -20.58 -11.26
N GLU A 110 -4.34 -19.80 -12.19
CA GLU A 110 -2.99 -19.92 -12.73
C GLU A 110 -2.13 -18.76 -12.24
N ILE A 111 -0.96 -19.07 -11.68
CA ILE A 111 -0.02 -18.05 -11.20
C ILE A 111 0.60 -17.34 -12.39
N LEU A 112 0.43 -16.02 -12.45
CA LEU A 112 1.15 -15.17 -13.38
C LEU A 112 2.45 -14.70 -12.73
N ALA A 113 3.58 -15.13 -13.26
CA ALA A 113 4.89 -14.63 -12.87
C ALA A 113 5.35 -13.60 -13.92
N CYS A 114 5.61 -12.38 -13.49
CA CYS A 114 6.01 -11.31 -14.39
C CYS A 114 6.95 -10.31 -13.73
N THR A 115 7.46 -9.39 -14.51
CA THR A 115 8.38 -8.35 -14.05
C THR A 115 7.77 -6.97 -14.25
N VAL A 116 7.72 -6.19 -13.18
CA VAL A 116 7.31 -4.79 -13.21
C VAL A 116 8.57 -3.92 -13.24
N ALA A 117 8.67 -3.04 -14.21
CA ALA A 117 9.80 -2.12 -14.35
C ALA A 117 9.46 -0.75 -13.74
N PHE A 118 10.45 -0.16 -13.08
CA PHE A 118 10.38 1.18 -12.52
C PHE A 118 11.60 2.00 -12.98
N PRO A 119 11.54 3.33 -12.89
CA PRO A 119 12.75 4.15 -13.08
C PRO A 119 13.86 3.74 -12.11
N VAL A 120 15.09 3.98 -12.48
CA VAL A 120 16.25 3.71 -11.62
C VAL A 120 16.06 4.35 -10.25
N SER A 121 16.34 3.59 -9.21
CA SER A 121 16.23 4.06 -7.82
C SER A 121 17.41 3.56 -7.00
N GLU A 122 17.78 4.34 -5.99
CA GLU A 122 18.90 4.04 -5.09
C GLU A 122 18.45 4.11 -3.63
N GLY A 123 19.24 3.49 -2.76
CA GLY A 123 18.99 3.49 -1.32
C GLY A 123 17.98 2.47 -0.86
N THR A 124 17.35 2.73 0.28
CA THR A 124 16.29 1.88 0.82
C THR A 124 15.04 1.98 -0.04
N ARG A 125 14.56 0.85 -0.49
CA ARG A 125 13.42 0.76 -1.41
C ARG A 125 12.31 -0.08 -0.80
N THR A 126 11.08 0.34 -1.04
CA THR A 126 9.87 -0.36 -0.62
C THR A 126 8.96 -0.51 -1.83
N ILE A 127 8.48 -1.72 -2.06
CA ILE A 127 7.53 -2.00 -3.14
C ILE A 127 6.15 -2.06 -2.53
N ALA A 128 5.23 -1.27 -3.06
CA ALA A 128 3.85 -1.20 -2.58
C ALA A 128 2.88 -1.72 -3.63
N TYR A 129 1.88 -2.45 -3.19
CA TYR A 129 0.76 -2.89 -4.01
C TYR A 129 -0.55 -2.47 -3.35
N THR A 130 -1.41 -1.83 -4.13
CA THR A 130 -2.71 -1.35 -3.68
C THR A 130 -3.81 -2.04 -4.47
N ARG A 131 -4.79 -2.60 -3.77
CA ARG A 131 -5.98 -3.21 -4.37
C ARG A 131 -7.12 -3.21 -3.36
N ALA A 132 -8.35 -2.96 -3.84
CA ALA A 132 -9.57 -2.99 -3.02
C ALA A 132 -9.48 -2.11 -1.75
N GLY A 133 -8.79 -0.97 -1.83
CA GLY A 133 -8.61 -0.06 -0.70
C GLY A 133 -7.55 -0.52 0.31
N GLU A 134 -6.89 -1.64 0.09
CA GLU A 134 -5.80 -2.14 0.93
C GLU A 134 -4.44 -1.91 0.29
N ILE A 135 -3.43 -1.66 1.12
CA ILE A 135 -2.04 -1.49 0.70
C ILE A 135 -1.18 -2.48 1.46
N ARG A 136 -0.28 -3.14 0.74
CA ARG A 136 0.79 -3.95 1.33
C ARG A 136 2.14 -3.52 0.77
N GLN A 137 3.15 -3.64 1.59
CA GLN A 137 4.49 -3.18 1.24
C GLN A 137 5.51 -4.26 1.53
N TRP A 138 6.46 -4.42 0.63
CA TRP A 138 7.61 -5.30 0.79
C TRP A 138 8.86 -4.45 0.90
N ALA A 139 9.63 -4.67 1.97
CA ALA A 139 10.90 -4.00 2.17
C ALA A 139 12.02 -4.84 1.56
N THR A 140 12.92 -4.18 0.85
CA THR A 140 14.18 -4.79 0.46
C THR A 140 15.12 -4.76 1.65
N ALA A 141 15.84 -5.85 1.90
CA ALA A 141 16.89 -5.86 2.91
C ALA A 141 17.93 -4.76 2.60
N PRO A 142 18.44 -4.07 3.62
CA PRO A 142 19.48 -3.06 3.43
C PRO A 142 20.77 -3.65 2.85
#